data_8378f6c5e92b36e891830f443c0a597d
#
_entry.id   8378f6c5e92b36e891830f443c0a597d
#
_cell.length_a   1.000
_cell.length_b   1.000
_cell.length_c   1.000
_cell.angle_alpha   90.00
_cell.angle_beta   90.00
_cell.angle_gamma   90.00
#
_symmetry.space_group_name_H-M   'P 1'
#
loop_
_entity.id
_entity.type
_entity.pdbx_description
1 polymer ?
#
loop_
_entity_poly.entity_id
_entity_poly.type
_entity_poly.pdbx_seq_one_letter_code
_entity_poly.pdbx_strand_id
1 'polypeptide(L)'
;SLNRMNQNLRAENTQIRGQYEEANRQIEGLNTEKASLSEKVAIAAQLDATGISLSMLDKKGKAEKKLSKTKQLRVDFHIAKNVTAQNGVKTVYVRINTPNGSALSAGSFSYENRNIQYSMKKQVEYGGQDTPVTLYWNVQEALPAGNYSVSIFCDGQMIGSKTFALK
;
A
#
# COMPACT_ATOMS: atom_id res chain seq x y z
N SER A 1 54.26 18.19 -41.06
CA SER A 1 53.54 17.87 -42.30
C SER A 1 52.05 17.69 -42.02
N LEU A 2 51.23 17.88 -43.02
CA LEU A 2 49.76 17.72 -42.92
C LEU A 2 49.40 16.29 -42.56
N ASN A 3 50.07 15.29 -42.99
CA ASN A 3 49.83 13.90 -42.66
C ASN A 3 50.01 13.62 -41.16
N ARG A 4 51.08 14.18 -40.61
CA ARG A 4 51.41 14.02 -39.21
C ARG A 4 50.34 14.73 -38.31
N MET A 5 49.96 15.93 -38.74
CA MET A 5 48.90 16.68 -38.03
C MET A 5 47.55 15.96 -38.06
N ASN A 6 47.18 15.38 -39.19
CA ASN A 6 45.98 14.58 -39.35
C ASN A 6 45.97 13.35 -38.44
N GLN A 7 47.11 12.65 -38.36
CA GLN A 7 47.22 11.48 -37.49
C GLN A 7 47.11 11.86 -36.03
N ASN A 8 47.72 12.97 -35.60
CA ASN A 8 47.60 13.45 -34.23
C ASN A 8 46.18 13.86 -33.89
N LEU A 9 45.48 14.58 -34.79
CA LEU A 9 44.09 14.98 -34.59
C LEU A 9 43.16 13.79 -34.50
N ARG A 10 43.37 12.76 -35.32
CA ARG A 10 42.58 11.52 -35.25
C ARG A 10 42.78 10.77 -33.92
N ALA A 11 44.04 10.72 -33.46
CA ALA A 11 44.35 10.08 -32.18
C ALA A 11 43.71 10.81 -31.01
N GLU A 12 43.75 12.16 -31.01
CA GLU A 12 43.09 12.97 -30.01
C GLU A 12 41.57 12.78 -30.04
N ASN A 13 40.93 12.79 -31.21
CA ASN A 13 39.52 12.56 -31.36
C ASN A 13 39.09 11.20 -30.82
N THR A 14 39.83 10.15 -31.10
CA THR A 14 39.57 8.80 -30.61
C THR A 14 39.67 8.76 -29.10
N GLN A 15 40.67 9.42 -28.53
CA GLN A 15 40.84 9.47 -27.07
C GLN A 15 39.71 10.23 -26.39
N ILE A 16 39.31 11.38 -26.92
CA ILE A 16 38.20 12.18 -26.36
C ILE A 16 36.89 11.41 -26.45
N ARG A 17 36.61 10.74 -27.57
CA ARG A 17 35.39 9.92 -27.71
C ARG A 17 35.37 8.77 -26.71
N GLY A 18 36.48 8.09 -26.49
CA GLY A 18 36.59 7.02 -25.52
C GLY A 18 36.33 7.50 -24.10
N GLN A 19 36.86 8.65 -23.72
CA GLN A 19 36.61 9.26 -22.42
C GLN A 19 35.14 9.67 -22.24
N TYR A 20 34.54 10.22 -23.29
CA TYR A 20 33.14 10.61 -23.27
C TYR A 20 32.22 9.40 -23.13
N GLU A 21 32.44 8.33 -23.85
CA GLU A 21 31.67 7.10 -23.77
C GLU A 21 31.79 6.46 -22.38
N GLU A 22 32.97 6.45 -21.81
CA GLU A 22 33.18 5.91 -20.46
C GLU A 22 32.47 6.73 -19.41
N ALA A 23 32.52 8.07 -19.51
CA ALA A 23 31.79 8.95 -18.61
C ALA A 23 30.27 8.72 -18.68
N ASN A 24 29.74 8.54 -19.89
CA ASN A 24 28.32 8.23 -20.07
C ASN A 24 27.94 6.88 -19.46
N ARG A 25 28.75 5.86 -19.59
CA ARG A 25 28.50 4.55 -18.96
C ARG A 25 28.47 4.65 -17.45
N GLN A 26 29.37 5.43 -16.85
CA GLN A 26 29.41 5.65 -15.41
C GLN A 26 28.14 6.38 -14.92
N ILE A 27 27.70 7.39 -15.67
CA ILE A 27 26.46 8.13 -15.33
C ILE A 27 25.24 7.20 -15.41
N GLU A 28 25.12 6.38 -16.44
CA GLU A 28 24.03 5.42 -16.58
C GLU A 28 24.04 4.39 -15.45
N GLY A 29 25.21 3.88 -15.07
CA GLY A 29 25.35 2.96 -13.96
C GLY A 29 24.90 3.56 -12.63
N LEU A 30 25.29 4.81 -12.35
CA LEU A 30 24.90 5.53 -11.14
C LEU A 30 23.40 5.78 -11.11
N ASN A 31 22.81 6.17 -12.24
CA ASN A 31 21.36 6.40 -12.34
C ASN A 31 20.57 5.11 -12.09
N THR A 32 21.00 3.99 -12.63
CA THR A 32 20.38 2.68 -12.42
C THR A 32 20.46 2.26 -10.95
N GLU A 33 21.62 2.43 -10.33
CA GLU A 33 21.84 2.12 -8.92
C GLU A 33 20.94 2.97 -8.02
N LYS A 34 20.85 4.28 -8.29
CA LYS A 34 20.00 5.20 -7.54
C LYS A 34 18.53 4.82 -7.65
N ALA A 35 18.04 4.46 -8.83
CA ALA A 35 16.66 4.01 -9.04
C ALA A 35 16.37 2.72 -8.25
N SER A 36 17.29 1.76 -8.28
CA SER A 36 17.17 0.49 -7.54
C SER A 36 17.13 0.72 -6.03
N LEU A 37 17.96 1.59 -5.48
CA LEU A 37 17.96 1.93 -4.05
C LEU A 37 16.65 2.63 -3.64
N SER A 38 16.15 3.55 -4.46
CA SER A 38 14.88 4.23 -4.20
C SER A 38 13.71 3.25 -4.15
N GLU A 39 13.67 2.27 -5.05
CA GLU A 39 12.66 1.23 -5.07
C GLU A 39 12.72 0.36 -3.80
N LYS A 40 13.92 -0.06 -3.38
CA LYS A 40 14.10 -0.86 -2.16
C LYS A 40 13.65 -0.11 -0.91
N VAL A 41 13.92 1.18 -0.81
CA VAL A 41 13.47 2.01 0.32
C VAL A 41 11.95 2.11 0.33
N ALA A 42 11.31 2.30 -0.82
CA ALA A 42 9.84 2.36 -0.92
C ALA A 42 9.18 1.06 -0.46
N ILE A 43 9.71 -0.10 -0.85
CA ILE A 43 9.21 -1.41 -0.42
C ILE A 43 9.41 -1.59 1.09
N ALA A 44 10.58 -1.24 1.62
CA ALA A 44 10.87 -1.37 3.05
C ALA A 44 10.02 -0.43 3.91
N ALA A 45 9.59 0.71 3.38
CA ALA A 45 8.73 1.67 4.07
C ALA A 45 7.26 1.32 4.00
N GLN A 46 6.86 0.29 3.24
CA GLN A 46 5.48 -0.14 3.15
C GLN A 46 5.00 -0.69 4.49
N LEU A 47 3.85 -0.18 4.95
CA LEU A 47 3.22 -0.66 6.17
C LEU A 47 2.61 -2.05 5.95
N ASP A 48 2.42 -2.77 7.04
CA ASP A 48 1.81 -4.10 7.01
C ASP A 48 0.74 -4.19 8.10
N ALA A 49 -0.44 -4.71 7.75
CA ALA A 49 -1.52 -4.95 8.69
C ALA A 49 -1.50 -6.42 9.13
N THR A 50 -1.46 -6.63 10.44
CA THR A 50 -1.41 -7.95 11.05
C THR A 50 -2.58 -8.14 12.01
N GLY A 51 -2.89 -9.39 12.33
CA GLY A 51 -3.95 -9.71 13.28
C GLY A 51 -5.33 -9.24 12.84
N ILE A 52 -5.60 -9.24 11.53
CA ILE A 52 -6.87 -8.78 10.97
C ILE A 52 -8.00 -9.66 11.47
N SER A 53 -9.04 -9.06 12.05
CA SER A 53 -10.23 -9.76 12.50
C SER A 53 -11.48 -8.99 12.15
N LEU A 54 -12.58 -9.70 11.90
CA LEU A 54 -13.89 -9.14 11.62
C LEU A 54 -14.87 -9.71 12.64
N SER A 55 -15.53 -8.84 13.39
CA SER A 55 -16.48 -9.21 14.42
C SER A 55 -17.88 -8.71 14.10
N MET A 56 -18.89 -9.52 14.41
CA MET A 56 -20.29 -9.13 14.30
C MET A 56 -20.76 -8.67 15.69
N LEU A 57 -21.41 -7.50 15.73
CA LEU A 57 -21.90 -6.90 16.97
C LEU A 57 -23.40 -6.63 16.88
N ASP A 58 -24.08 -6.74 18.02
CA ASP A 58 -25.47 -6.35 18.15
C ASP A 58 -25.60 -4.82 18.35
N LYS A 59 -26.82 -4.33 18.53
CA LYS A 59 -27.06 -2.89 18.72
C LYS A 59 -26.45 -2.35 20.02
N LYS A 60 -26.07 -3.22 20.96
CA LYS A 60 -25.41 -2.84 22.21
C LYS A 60 -23.89 -2.92 22.12
N GLY A 61 -23.34 -3.30 20.97
CA GLY A 61 -21.91 -3.46 20.77
C GLY A 61 -21.36 -4.77 21.30
N LYS A 62 -22.20 -5.74 21.64
CA LYS A 62 -21.78 -7.06 22.09
C LYS A 62 -21.66 -8.02 20.92
N ALA A 63 -20.81 -9.05 21.06
CA ALA A 63 -20.62 -10.07 20.03
C ALA A 63 -21.94 -10.77 19.69
N GLU A 64 -22.23 -10.84 18.38
CA GLU A 64 -23.41 -11.48 17.85
C GLU A 64 -23.00 -12.68 17.00
N LYS A 65 -23.69 -13.80 17.15
CA LYS A 65 -23.37 -15.03 16.39
C LYS A 65 -24.09 -15.12 15.06
N LYS A 66 -25.26 -14.44 14.95
CA LYS A 66 -26.09 -14.52 13.74
C LYS A 66 -25.97 -13.23 12.94
N LEU A 67 -25.67 -13.38 11.64
CA LEU A 67 -25.55 -12.25 10.75
C LEU A 67 -26.86 -11.46 10.62
N SER A 68 -28.01 -12.15 10.65
CA SER A 68 -29.33 -11.52 10.58
C SER A 68 -29.63 -10.58 11.78
N LYS A 69 -28.97 -10.80 12.91
CA LYS A 69 -29.11 -9.96 14.11
C LYS A 69 -27.96 -8.96 14.28
N THR A 70 -27.00 -8.97 13.39
CA THR A 70 -25.84 -8.08 13.44
C THR A 70 -26.28 -6.66 13.06
N LYS A 71 -25.93 -5.70 13.88
CA LYS A 71 -26.19 -4.27 13.64
C LYS A 71 -24.94 -3.49 13.33
N GLN A 72 -23.76 -4.04 13.64
CA GLN A 72 -22.50 -3.39 13.42
C GLN A 72 -21.42 -4.44 13.13
N LEU A 73 -20.52 -4.12 12.20
CA LEU A 73 -19.31 -4.90 11.94
C LEU A 73 -18.12 -4.16 12.52
N ARG A 74 -17.23 -4.89 13.18
CA ARG A 74 -16.00 -4.33 13.73
C ARG A 74 -14.81 -4.99 13.05
N VAL A 75 -13.92 -4.17 12.52
CA VAL A 75 -12.64 -4.62 11.95
C VAL A 75 -11.53 -4.21 12.89
N ASP A 76 -10.76 -5.18 13.35
CA ASP A 76 -9.59 -4.97 14.19
C ASP A 76 -8.34 -5.45 13.46
N PHE A 77 -7.28 -4.68 13.54
CA PHE A 77 -5.96 -5.09 13.04
C PHE A 77 -4.89 -4.25 13.71
N HIS A 78 -3.64 -4.65 13.51
CA HIS A 78 -2.47 -3.89 13.97
C HIS A 78 -1.65 -3.46 12.77
N ILE A 79 -1.18 -2.22 12.79
CA ILE A 79 -0.13 -1.80 11.87
C ILE A 79 1.18 -2.22 12.50
N ALA A 80 1.90 -3.12 11.83
CA ALA A 80 3.12 -3.70 12.36
C ALA A 80 4.22 -2.66 12.54
N LYS A 81 5.13 -2.91 13.46
CA LYS A 81 6.31 -2.07 13.66
C LYS A 81 7.10 -1.97 12.36
N ASN A 82 7.42 -0.73 11.95
CA ASN A 82 8.25 -0.48 10.77
C ASN A 82 9.10 0.77 11.02
N VAL A 83 10.39 0.57 11.22
CA VAL A 83 11.34 1.66 11.52
C VAL A 83 11.70 2.49 10.29
N THR A 84 11.39 2.00 9.10
CA THR A 84 11.68 2.67 7.83
C THR A 84 10.53 3.58 7.37
N ALA A 85 9.28 3.28 7.78
CA ALA A 85 8.12 4.08 7.43
C ALA A 85 8.13 5.42 8.15
N GLN A 86 7.63 6.47 7.48
CA GLN A 86 7.51 7.79 8.09
C GLN A 86 6.47 7.77 9.21
N ASN A 87 6.81 8.41 10.33
CA ASN A 87 5.86 8.64 11.41
C ASN A 87 4.92 9.79 11.04
N GLY A 88 3.74 9.78 11.61
CA GLY A 88 2.76 10.84 11.43
C GLY A 88 1.35 10.30 11.31
N VAL A 89 0.42 11.18 10.95
CA VAL A 89 -0.99 10.83 10.74
C VAL A 89 -1.13 10.07 9.43
N LYS A 90 -1.68 8.87 9.50
CA LYS A 90 -1.95 8.01 8.34
C LYS A 90 -3.45 7.83 8.20
N THR A 91 -3.96 7.92 6.98
CA THR A 91 -5.36 7.58 6.70
C THR A 91 -5.43 6.13 6.27
N VAL A 92 -6.19 5.34 7.02
CA VAL A 92 -6.39 3.91 6.73
C VAL A 92 -7.78 3.75 6.14
N TYR A 93 -7.85 3.06 5.00
CA TYR A 93 -9.11 2.69 4.35
C TYR A 93 -9.31 1.19 4.48
N VAL A 94 -10.53 0.79 4.85
CA VAL A 94 -10.92 -0.61 4.94
C VAL A 94 -12.06 -0.86 3.96
N ARG A 95 -11.89 -1.86 3.10
CA ARG A 95 -12.90 -2.27 2.12
C ARG A 95 -13.39 -3.66 2.49
N ILE A 96 -14.71 -3.79 2.65
CA ILE A 96 -15.35 -5.07 2.94
C ILE A 96 -16.13 -5.48 1.69
N ASN A 97 -15.74 -6.59 1.07
CA ASN A 97 -16.44 -7.18 -0.06
C ASN A 97 -17.41 -8.24 0.45
N THR A 98 -18.64 -8.19 -0.03
CA THR A 98 -19.68 -9.17 0.29
C THR A 98 -19.53 -10.43 -0.57
N PRO A 99 -20.20 -11.55 -0.21
CA PRO A 99 -20.19 -12.76 -1.04
C PRO A 99 -20.71 -12.56 -2.45
N ASN A 100 -21.49 -11.50 -2.67
CA ASN A 100 -22.04 -11.16 -3.99
C ASN A 100 -21.04 -10.43 -4.89
N GLY A 101 -19.83 -10.16 -4.41
CA GLY A 101 -18.81 -9.46 -5.17
C GLY A 101 -18.90 -7.93 -5.10
N SER A 102 -19.88 -7.39 -4.38
CA SER A 102 -20.00 -5.94 -4.16
C SER A 102 -19.28 -5.52 -2.87
N ALA A 103 -18.89 -4.25 -2.80
CA ALA A 103 -18.27 -3.70 -1.60
C ALA A 103 -19.30 -2.90 -0.79
N LEU A 104 -19.23 -3.01 0.54
CA LEU A 104 -19.94 -2.09 1.42
C LEU A 104 -19.29 -0.72 1.25
N SER A 105 -20.07 0.30 0.87
CA SER A 105 -19.51 1.59 0.44
C SER A 105 -19.96 2.73 1.33
N ALA A 106 -18.97 3.48 1.85
CA ALA A 106 -19.19 4.76 2.51
C ALA A 106 -18.59 5.93 1.70
N GLY A 107 -17.84 5.63 0.64
CA GLY A 107 -17.19 6.60 -0.21
C GLY A 107 -16.19 5.93 -1.13
N SER A 108 -15.34 6.73 -1.77
CA SER A 108 -14.31 6.21 -2.68
C SER A 108 -12.99 6.91 -2.43
N PHE A 109 -11.90 6.26 -2.81
CA PHE A 109 -10.54 6.81 -2.74
C PHE A 109 -9.74 6.37 -3.96
N SER A 110 -8.65 7.07 -4.23
CA SER A 110 -7.78 6.75 -5.35
C SER A 110 -6.78 5.66 -4.97
N TYR A 111 -6.72 4.61 -5.78
CA TYR A 111 -5.79 3.50 -5.63
C TYR A 111 -5.34 3.05 -7.02
N GLU A 112 -4.02 3.03 -7.25
CA GLU A 112 -3.41 2.64 -8.53
C GLU A 112 -4.07 3.32 -9.75
N ASN A 113 -4.27 4.65 -9.67
CA ASN A 113 -4.92 5.47 -10.71
C ASN A 113 -6.38 5.10 -10.99
N ARG A 114 -7.03 4.40 -10.05
CA ARG A 114 -8.46 4.08 -10.12
C ARG A 114 -9.15 4.52 -8.84
N ASN A 115 -10.43 4.87 -8.96
CA ASN A 115 -11.26 5.11 -7.79
C ASN A 115 -11.89 3.80 -7.36
N ILE A 116 -11.63 3.37 -6.13
CA ILE A 116 -12.27 2.20 -5.53
C ILE A 116 -13.05 2.62 -4.29
N GLN A 117 -14.06 1.83 -3.95
CA GLN A 117 -14.92 2.12 -2.81
C GLN A 117 -14.29 1.60 -1.53
N TYR A 118 -14.45 2.36 -0.45
CA TYR A 118 -14.08 1.92 0.89
C TYR A 118 -15.32 1.79 1.76
N SER A 119 -15.28 0.88 2.73
CA SER A 119 -16.35 0.72 3.71
C SER A 119 -16.14 1.63 4.90
N MET A 120 -14.91 1.78 5.35
CA MET A 120 -14.54 2.58 6.51
C MET A 120 -13.22 3.28 6.27
N LYS A 121 -13.03 4.42 6.92
CA LYS A 121 -11.72 5.09 6.96
C LYS A 121 -11.47 5.61 8.36
N LYS A 122 -10.20 5.70 8.74
CA LYS A 122 -9.78 6.24 10.03
C LYS A 122 -8.41 6.88 9.89
N GLN A 123 -8.21 8.01 10.57
CA GLN A 123 -6.89 8.59 10.71
C GLN A 123 -6.23 8.02 11.95
N VAL A 124 -4.98 7.57 11.81
CA VAL A 124 -4.21 6.93 12.87
C VAL A 124 -2.87 7.63 12.97
N GLU A 125 -2.46 7.95 14.18
CA GLU A 125 -1.12 8.47 14.42
C GLU A 125 -0.16 7.29 14.53
N TYR A 126 0.77 7.19 13.55
CA TYR A 126 1.73 6.11 13.47
C TYR A 126 3.11 6.57 13.92
N GLY A 127 3.63 5.92 14.96
CA GLY A 127 4.92 6.27 15.56
C GLY A 127 6.03 5.23 15.34
N GLY A 128 5.90 4.36 14.34
CA GLY A 128 6.90 3.34 14.03
C GLY A 128 6.80 2.07 14.86
N GLN A 129 5.89 2.02 15.83
CA GLN A 129 5.64 0.87 16.67
C GLN A 129 4.34 0.17 16.28
N ASP A 130 4.14 -1.05 16.78
CA ASP A 130 2.89 -1.79 16.57
C ASP A 130 1.72 -0.94 17.08
N THR A 131 0.76 -0.65 16.19
CA THR A 131 -0.35 0.26 16.48
C THR A 131 -1.67 -0.46 16.25
N PRO A 132 -2.51 -0.64 17.29
CA PRO A 132 -3.83 -1.24 17.12
C PRO A 132 -4.77 -0.26 16.44
N VAL A 133 -5.60 -0.77 15.52
CA VAL A 133 -6.61 0.02 14.81
C VAL A 133 -7.93 -0.73 14.85
N THR A 134 -9.00 -0.01 15.19
CA THR A 134 -10.35 -0.55 15.23
C THR A 134 -11.28 0.37 14.45
N LEU A 135 -12.08 -0.21 13.55
CA LEU A 135 -13.07 0.52 12.76
C LEU A 135 -14.41 -0.19 12.85
N TYR A 136 -15.49 0.58 12.69
CA TYR A 136 -16.87 0.09 12.80
C TYR A 136 -17.65 0.43 11.53
N TRP A 137 -18.48 -0.52 11.10
CA TRP A 137 -19.45 -0.33 10.03
C TRP A 137 -20.84 -0.55 10.57
N ASN A 138 -21.71 0.46 10.46
CA ASN A 138 -23.12 0.32 10.82
C ASN A 138 -23.85 -0.41 9.71
N VAL A 139 -24.51 -1.50 10.05
CA VAL A 139 -25.26 -2.31 9.09
C VAL A 139 -26.51 -1.55 8.68
N GLN A 140 -26.60 -1.21 7.39
CA GLN A 140 -27.72 -0.47 6.81
C GLN A 140 -28.65 -1.37 6.00
N GLU A 141 -28.15 -2.50 5.55
CA GLU A 141 -28.88 -3.45 4.72
C GLU A 141 -28.67 -4.85 5.25
N ALA A 142 -29.59 -5.76 4.91
CA ALA A 142 -29.40 -7.17 5.23
C ALA A 142 -28.14 -7.71 4.56
N LEU A 143 -27.27 -8.33 5.34
CA LEU A 143 -26.04 -8.90 4.84
C LEU A 143 -26.23 -10.37 4.49
N PRO A 144 -25.86 -10.81 3.28
CA PRO A 144 -25.95 -12.22 2.91
C PRO A 144 -24.91 -13.04 3.66
N ALA A 145 -25.24 -14.27 4.00
CA ALA A 145 -24.29 -15.22 4.57
C ALA A 145 -23.29 -15.67 3.53
N GLY A 146 -22.04 -15.89 3.91
CA GLY A 146 -20.98 -16.35 3.03
C GLY A 146 -19.64 -15.76 3.38
N ASN A 147 -18.74 -15.72 2.41
CA ASN A 147 -17.39 -15.24 2.60
C ASN A 147 -17.30 -13.72 2.38
N TYR A 148 -16.78 -13.03 3.37
CA TYR A 148 -16.51 -11.59 3.34
C TYR A 148 -15.01 -11.38 3.27
N SER A 149 -14.58 -10.52 2.37
CA SER A 149 -13.17 -10.17 2.21
C SER A 149 -12.92 -8.78 2.77
N VAL A 150 -11.97 -8.68 3.69
CA VAL A 150 -11.54 -7.40 4.28
C VAL A 150 -10.20 -7.03 3.68
N SER A 151 -10.11 -5.87 3.06
CA SER A 151 -8.87 -5.34 2.48
C SER A 151 -8.55 -4.01 3.15
N ILE A 152 -7.28 -3.81 3.51
CA ILE A 152 -6.82 -2.65 4.26
C ILE A 152 -5.81 -1.91 3.40
N PHE A 153 -6.01 -0.59 3.25
CA PHE A 153 -5.18 0.28 2.43
C PHE A 153 -4.63 1.44 3.26
N CYS A 154 -3.37 1.75 3.05
CA CYS A 154 -2.71 2.89 3.69
C CYS A 154 -1.59 3.39 2.77
N ASP A 155 -1.40 4.71 2.70
CA ASP A 155 -0.38 5.35 1.86
C ASP A 155 -0.44 4.92 0.38
N GLY A 156 -1.67 4.70 -0.14
CA GLY A 156 -1.87 4.31 -1.54
C GLY A 156 -1.52 2.87 -1.85
N GLN A 157 -1.38 2.00 -0.83
CA GLN A 157 -1.03 0.59 -1.00
C GLN A 157 -1.93 -0.29 -0.16
N MET A 158 -2.19 -1.50 -0.65
CA MET A 158 -2.90 -2.51 0.15
C MET A 158 -1.92 -3.12 1.15
N ILE A 159 -2.17 -2.90 2.45
CA ILE A 159 -1.28 -3.36 3.51
C ILE A 159 -1.72 -4.67 4.15
N GLY A 160 -2.89 -5.16 3.83
CA GLY A 160 -3.35 -6.46 4.31
C GLY A 160 -4.72 -6.82 3.76
N SER A 161 -5.03 -8.10 3.77
CA SER A 161 -6.36 -8.61 3.43
C SER A 161 -6.59 -9.96 4.09
N LYS A 162 -7.86 -10.26 4.37
CA LYS A 162 -8.24 -11.54 4.93
C LYS A 162 -9.70 -11.82 4.59
N THR A 163 -10.03 -13.09 4.43
CA THR A 163 -11.41 -13.54 4.15
C THR A 163 -11.99 -14.19 5.39
N PHE A 164 -13.25 -13.88 5.67
CA PHE A 164 -13.99 -14.40 6.81
C PHE A 164 -15.31 -15.00 6.34
N ALA A 165 -15.68 -16.13 6.91
CA ALA A 165 -17.01 -16.73 6.68
C ALA A 165 -17.98 -16.24 7.75
N LEU A 166 -19.05 -15.57 7.33
CA LEU A 166 -20.13 -15.09 8.22
C LEU A 166 -21.41 -15.87 7.94
N LYS A 167 -22.12 -16.21 8.99
CA LYS A 167 -23.36 -17.01 8.90
C LYS A 167 -24.59 -16.28 9.39
#